data_07771153987a197293eb0e98bfdaa3e1
#
_entry.id   07771153987a197293eb0e98bfdaa3e1
#
_cell.length_a   1.000
_cell.length_b   1.000
_cell.length_c   1.000
_cell.angle_alpha   90.00
_cell.angle_beta   90.00
_cell.angle_gamma   90.00
#
_symmetry.space_group_name_H-M   'P 1'
#
loop_
_entity.id
_entity.type
_entity.pdbx_description
1 polymer ?
#
loop_
_entity_poly.entity_id
_entity_poly.type
_entity_poly.pdbx_seq_one_letter_code
_entity_poly.pdbx_strand_id
1 'polypeptide(L)'
;MHNYSVKGTICGLNSYLYQTAQMSIKLNGINCFYGAHQALFDITLDCPQGETLVLLGPSGAGKSSLLRVLNLLEMPRSGTLNIAGNQFDFTKAPSDKAIRELRQNVGMVFQQYNLWPHLTVVQNLIEA
;
A
#
# COMPACT_ATOMS: atom_id res chain seq x y z
N MET A 1 10.72 19.69 -3.84
CA MET A 1 9.24 19.59 -4.00
C MET A 1 8.96 18.70 -5.21
N HIS A 2 8.57 17.47 -4.99
CA HIS A 2 8.13 16.58 -6.06
C HIS A 2 6.65 16.31 -5.86
N ASN A 3 5.81 17.12 -6.49
CA ASN A 3 4.38 16.89 -6.57
C ASN A 3 4.14 15.82 -7.64
N TYR A 4 3.77 14.63 -7.22
CA TYR A 4 3.25 13.60 -8.11
C TYR A 4 1.72 13.71 -8.14
N SER A 5 1.20 14.32 -9.20
CA SER A 5 -0.21 14.28 -9.55
C SER A 5 -0.38 13.40 -10.78
N VAL A 6 -1.00 12.26 -10.63
CA VAL A 6 -1.39 11.43 -11.78
C VAL A 6 -2.88 11.15 -11.66
N LYS A 7 -3.65 11.77 -12.54
CA LYS A 7 -5.04 11.40 -12.81
C LYS A 7 -5.06 10.51 -14.06
N GLY A 8 -5.53 9.30 -13.93
CA GLY A 8 -5.79 8.41 -15.05
C GLY A 8 -7.14 7.71 -14.88
N THR A 9 -8.14 8.15 -15.63
CA THR A 9 -9.44 7.48 -15.71
C THR A 9 -9.38 6.46 -16.83
N ILE A 10 -9.56 5.17 -16.52
CA ILE A 10 -9.87 4.16 -17.53
C ILE A 10 -11.36 3.87 -17.43
N CYS A 11 -12.09 4.28 -18.48
CA CYS A 11 -13.52 4.04 -18.62
C CYS A 11 -13.75 2.67 -19.26
N GLY A 12 -14.65 1.87 -18.64
CA GLY A 12 -15.41 0.81 -19.27
C GLY A 12 -14.96 -0.62 -18.97
N LEU A 13 -15.73 -1.32 -18.14
CA LEU A 13 -16.38 -2.58 -18.45
C LEU A 13 -17.10 -3.16 -17.22
N ASN A 14 -18.40 -3.25 -17.38
CA ASN A 14 -19.37 -4.23 -16.84
C ASN A 14 -19.49 -4.43 -15.32
N SER A 15 -20.60 -3.91 -14.83
CA SER A 15 -21.21 -4.16 -13.51
C SER A 15 -21.71 -5.60 -13.38
N TYR A 16 -20.86 -6.52 -12.96
CA TYR A 16 -21.29 -7.77 -12.34
C TYR A 16 -20.30 -8.23 -11.27
N LEU A 17 -20.76 -8.17 -10.01
CA LEU A 17 -20.35 -8.98 -8.88
C LEU A 17 -18.87 -8.90 -8.43
N TYR A 18 -18.43 -7.72 -7.97
CA TYR A 18 -17.52 -7.67 -6.86
C TYR A 18 -18.10 -6.70 -5.84
N GLN A 19 -18.54 -7.24 -4.72
CA GLN A 19 -18.64 -6.49 -3.48
C GLN A 19 -17.19 -6.16 -3.08
N THR A 20 -16.53 -5.32 -3.87
CA THR A 20 -15.21 -4.76 -3.54
C THR A 20 -15.41 -3.95 -2.28
N ALA A 21 -14.78 -4.40 -1.21
CA ALA A 21 -14.65 -3.60 0.00
C ALA A 21 -14.37 -2.15 -0.41
N GLN A 22 -15.13 -1.22 0.13
CA GLN A 22 -15.03 0.22 -0.19
C GLN A 22 -13.68 0.73 0.30
N MET A 23 -12.64 0.57 -0.52
CA MET A 23 -11.28 0.95 -0.15
C MET A 23 -10.90 2.24 -0.85
N SER A 24 -10.93 3.34 -0.12
CA SER A 24 -10.17 4.55 -0.47
C SER A 24 -8.80 4.48 0.21
N ILE A 25 -7.80 5.08 -0.40
CA ILE A 25 -6.45 5.21 0.18
C ILE A 25 -6.15 6.69 0.30
N LYS A 26 -5.83 7.13 1.52
CA LYS A 26 -5.44 8.51 1.77
C LYS A 26 -4.19 8.53 2.65
N LEU A 27 -3.16 9.17 2.16
CA LEU A 27 -1.91 9.46 2.85
C LEU A 27 -1.78 10.96 3.04
N ASN A 28 -1.28 11.37 4.19
CA ASN A 28 -0.99 12.77 4.45
C ASN A 28 0.31 12.90 5.25
N GLY A 29 1.29 13.62 4.68
CA GLY A 29 2.54 13.94 5.32
C GLY A 29 3.42 12.74 5.69
N ILE A 30 3.39 11.67 4.92
CA ILE A 30 4.15 10.44 5.21
C ILE A 30 5.64 10.66 5.00
N ASN A 31 6.40 10.45 6.08
CA ASN A 31 7.85 10.42 6.06
C ASN A 31 8.34 9.04 6.53
N CYS A 32 9.14 8.37 5.71
CA CYS A 32 9.67 7.03 6.01
C CYS A 32 11.19 7.02 5.93
N PHE A 33 11.83 6.31 6.85
CA PHE A 33 13.28 6.26 7.00
C PHE A 33 13.78 4.81 7.13
N TYR A 34 14.91 4.53 6.51
CA TYR A 34 15.72 3.32 6.72
C TYR A 34 17.01 3.71 7.44
N GLY A 35 17.03 3.56 8.74
CA GLY A 35 18.13 4.09 9.56
C GLY A 35 18.23 5.61 9.42
N ALA A 36 19.36 6.11 8.94
CA ALA A 36 19.57 7.54 8.69
C ALA A 36 19.10 8.00 7.30
N HIS A 37 18.75 7.07 6.40
CA HIS A 37 18.34 7.38 5.04
C HIS A 37 16.82 7.61 4.97
N GLN A 38 16.40 8.78 4.52
CA GLN A 38 14.99 9.07 4.27
C GLN A 38 14.59 8.57 2.88
N ALA A 39 13.59 7.70 2.82
CA ALA A 39 13.09 7.10 1.59
C ALA A 39 11.81 7.76 1.08
N LEU A 40 10.96 8.29 1.98
CA LEU A 40 9.74 9.02 1.63
C LEU A 40 9.76 10.38 2.31
N PHE A 41 9.45 11.42 1.53
CA PHE A 41 9.51 12.82 1.93
C PHE A 41 8.13 13.44 1.80
N ASP A 42 7.44 13.64 2.91
CA ASP A 42 6.16 14.36 3.00
C ASP A 42 5.13 13.90 1.94
N ILE A 43 4.96 12.59 1.79
CA ILE A 43 4.09 12.03 0.77
C ILE A 43 2.63 12.24 1.16
N THR A 44 1.92 12.95 0.29
CA THR A 44 0.48 13.17 0.38
C THR A 44 -0.18 12.65 -0.89
N LEU A 45 -1.22 11.83 -0.74
CA LEU A 45 -1.87 11.12 -1.83
C LEU A 45 -3.30 10.81 -1.45
N ASP A 46 -4.19 10.95 -2.41
CA ASP A 46 -5.60 10.55 -2.29
C ASP A 46 -5.97 9.69 -3.50
N CYS A 47 -6.39 8.46 -3.24
CA CYS A 47 -6.91 7.54 -4.24
C CYS A 47 -8.33 7.16 -3.82
N PRO A 48 -9.35 7.75 -4.47
CA PRO A 48 -10.74 7.44 -4.19
C PRO A 48 -11.06 5.98 -4.46
N GLN A 49 -12.14 5.52 -3.87
CA GLN A 49 -12.66 4.18 -4.08
C GLN A 49 -12.91 3.89 -5.57
N GLY A 50 -12.53 2.70 -6.00
CA GLY A 50 -12.73 2.22 -7.37
C GLY A 50 -11.74 2.78 -8.38
N GLU A 51 -10.80 3.62 -7.96
CA GLU A 51 -9.73 4.12 -8.81
C GLU A 51 -8.48 3.25 -8.74
N THR A 52 -7.70 3.26 -9.81
CA THR A 52 -6.39 2.63 -9.89
C THR A 52 -5.30 3.69 -9.81
N LEU A 53 -4.41 3.57 -8.85
CA LEU A 53 -3.25 4.43 -8.71
C LEU A 53 -2.01 3.77 -9.31
N VAL A 54 -1.34 4.48 -10.22
CA VAL A 54 -0.07 4.03 -10.81
C VAL A 54 1.07 4.91 -10.31
N LEU A 55 2.09 4.27 -9.72
CA LEU A 55 3.30 4.95 -9.25
C LEU A 55 4.40 4.82 -10.30
N LEU A 56 4.82 5.93 -10.89
CA LEU A 56 5.87 6.00 -11.89
C LEU A 56 7.10 6.72 -11.32
N GLY A 57 8.28 6.30 -11.73
CA GLY A 57 9.52 6.92 -11.31
C GLY A 57 10.73 5.99 -11.47
N PRO A 58 11.96 6.53 -11.40
CA PRO A 58 13.19 5.75 -11.52
C PRO A 58 13.37 4.75 -10.37
N SER A 59 14.34 3.86 -10.50
CA SER A 59 14.77 3.00 -9.39
C SER A 59 15.22 3.86 -8.21
N GLY A 60 14.86 3.46 -7.00
CA GLY A 60 15.19 4.24 -5.79
C GLY A 60 14.25 5.41 -5.47
N ALA A 61 13.24 5.69 -6.30
CA ALA A 61 12.28 6.78 -6.06
C ALA A 61 11.29 6.55 -4.89
N GLY A 62 11.44 5.47 -4.12
CA GLY A 62 10.58 5.20 -2.97
C GLY A 62 9.27 4.46 -3.28
N LYS A 63 9.01 4.04 -4.53
CA LYS A 63 7.75 3.35 -4.91
C LYS A 63 7.47 2.11 -4.07
N SER A 64 8.47 1.23 -3.93
CA SER A 64 8.34 0.01 -3.11
C SER A 64 8.20 0.32 -1.63
N SER A 65 8.87 1.37 -1.14
CA SER A 65 8.73 1.84 0.25
C SER A 65 7.31 2.34 0.51
N LEU A 66 6.71 3.06 -0.44
CA LEU A 66 5.34 3.53 -0.32
C LEU A 66 4.35 2.36 -0.27
N LEU A 67 4.50 1.34 -1.14
CA LEU A 67 3.66 0.14 -1.11
C LEU A 67 3.79 -0.63 0.22
N ARG A 68 5.00 -0.71 0.79
CA ARG A 68 5.22 -1.34 2.10
C ARG A 68 4.59 -0.56 3.24
N VAL A 69 4.57 0.77 3.15
CA VAL A 69 3.85 1.62 4.11
C VAL A 69 2.36 1.39 4.06
N LEU A 70 1.76 1.25 2.87
CA LEU A 70 0.33 0.98 2.71
C LEU A 70 -0.12 -0.34 3.37
N ASN A 71 0.76 -1.32 3.44
CA ASN A 71 0.51 -2.61 4.12
C ASN A 71 1.16 -2.69 5.52
N LEU A 72 1.65 -1.58 6.04
CA LEU A 72 2.35 -1.48 7.33
C LEU A 72 3.49 -2.52 7.49
N LEU A 73 4.13 -2.90 6.38
CA LEU A 73 5.39 -3.66 6.40
C LEU A 73 6.57 -2.75 6.74
N GLU A 74 6.42 -1.47 6.45
CA GLU A 74 7.33 -0.41 6.88
C GLU A 74 6.53 0.63 7.66
N MET A 75 7.07 1.04 8.80
CA MET A 75 6.43 2.03 9.66
C MET A 75 6.96 3.42 9.34
N PRO A 76 6.11 4.36 8.90
CA PRO A 76 6.51 5.75 8.76
C PRO A 76 6.90 6.35 10.10
N ARG A 77 7.77 7.35 10.06
CA ARG A 77 8.15 8.13 11.24
C ARG A 77 7.10 9.19 11.60
N SER A 78 6.33 9.64 10.61
CA SER A 78 5.27 10.63 10.78
C SER A 78 4.26 10.58 9.64
N GLY A 79 3.14 11.23 9.84
CA GLY A 79 2.04 11.33 8.89
C GLY A 79 0.85 10.48 9.29
N THR A 80 -0.16 10.45 8.42
CA THR A 80 -1.39 9.67 8.62
C THR A 80 -1.70 8.81 7.41
N LEU A 81 -2.24 7.62 7.64
CA LEU A 81 -2.75 6.71 6.62
C LEU A 81 -4.20 6.39 6.92
N ASN A 82 -5.07 6.57 5.94
CA ASN A 82 -6.43 6.04 5.97
C ASN A 82 -6.58 5.06 4.80
N ILE A 83 -6.88 3.81 5.10
CA ILE A 83 -7.02 2.75 4.11
C ILE A 83 -8.02 1.70 4.60
N ALA A 84 -8.93 1.28 3.73
CA ALA A 84 -9.96 0.28 4.05
C ALA A 84 -10.76 0.59 5.33
N GLY A 85 -11.04 1.88 5.59
CA GLY A 85 -11.74 2.32 6.80
C GLY A 85 -10.88 2.34 8.07
N ASN A 86 -9.63 1.89 8.01
CA ASN A 86 -8.68 1.98 9.11
C ASN A 86 -7.91 3.29 9.04
N GLN A 87 -7.77 3.97 10.17
CA GLN A 87 -7.01 5.21 10.27
C GLN A 87 -5.82 5.01 11.20
N PHE A 88 -4.63 5.36 10.72
CA PHE A 88 -3.37 5.28 11.44
C PHE A 88 -2.76 6.69 11.53
N ASP A 89 -2.35 7.06 12.72
CA ASP A 89 -1.55 8.24 13.00
C ASP A 89 -0.20 7.78 13.53
N PHE A 90 0.85 8.01 12.76
CA PHE A 90 2.19 7.52 13.06
C PHE A 90 2.95 8.37 14.08
N THR A 91 2.28 9.34 14.73
CA THR A 91 2.80 9.94 15.97
C THR A 91 2.75 8.94 17.12
N LYS A 92 1.95 7.87 16.98
CA LYS A 92 1.84 6.74 17.91
C LYS A 92 2.03 5.42 17.16
N ALA A 93 2.70 4.47 17.80
CA ALA A 93 2.83 3.14 17.23
C ALA A 93 1.45 2.46 17.11
N PRO A 94 1.08 1.92 15.92
CA PRO A 94 -0.14 1.15 15.76
C PRO A 94 -0.12 -0.12 16.62
N SER A 95 -1.28 -0.55 17.09
CA SER A 95 -1.37 -1.83 17.80
C SER A 95 -1.26 -3.02 16.84
N ASP A 96 -0.74 -4.14 17.32
CA ASP A 96 -0.64 -5.38 16.52
C ASP A 96 -2.02 -5.86 16.03
N LYS A 97 -3.07 -5.58 16.79
CA LYS A 97 -4.44 -5.90 16.40
C LYS A 97 -4.83 -5.09 15.16
N ALA A 98 -4.62 -3.78 15.17
CA ALA A 98 -4.96 -2.89 14.05
C ALA A 98 -4.16 -3.24 12.78
N ILE A 99 -2.88 -3.62 12.94
CA ILE A 99 -2.05 -4.08 11.82
C ILE A 99 -2.61 -5.37 11.21
N ARG A 100 -3.01 -6.33 12.04
CA ARG A 100 -3.61 -7.59 11.55
C ARG A 100 -4.94 -7.35 10.84
N GLU A 101 -5.81 -6.51 11.39
CA GLU A 101 -7.10 -6.15 10.76
C GLU A 101 -6.89 -5.49 9.40
N LEU A 102 -5.91 -4.60 9.27
CA LEU A 102 -5.56 -4.02 7.98
C LEU A 102 -5.13 -5.10 6.98
N ARG A 103 -4.19 -5.97 7.37
CA ARG A 103 -3.62 -6.99 6.47
C ARG A 103 -4.60 -8.08 6.06
N GLN A 104 -5.71 -8.25 6.77
CA GLN A 104 -6.83 -9.11 6.34
C GLN A 104 -7.60 -8.53 5.15
N ASN A 105 -7.56 -7.21 4.99
CA ASN A 105 -8.30 -6.49 3.94
C ASN A 105 -7.41 -5.97 2.81
N VAL A 106 -6.09 -5.95 2.99
CA VAL A 106 -5.12 -5.41 2.04
C VAL A 106 -4.12 -6.48 1.63
N GLY A 107 -4.26 -6.97 0.42
CA GLY A 107 -3.28 -7.88 -0.19
C GLY A 107 -2.09 -7.14 -0.79
N MET A 108 -0.93 -7.78 -0.86
CA MET A 108 0.26 -7.25 -1.51
C MET A 108 0.87 -8.28 -2.44
N VAL A 109 1.12 -7.88 -3.69
CA VAL A 109 1.86 -8.69 -4.66
C VAL A 109 3.31 -8.20 -4.68
N PHE A 110 4.24 -9.09 -4.35
CA PHE A 110 5.67 -8.80 -4.34
C PHE A 110 6.28 -8.95 -5.73
N GLN A 111 7.37 -8.22 -5.99
CA GLN A 111 8.13 -8.33 -7.24
C GLN A 111 8.80 -9.71 -7.38
N GLN A 112 9.19 -10.32 -6.26
CA GLN A 112 9.69 -11.68 -6.22
C GLN A 112 8.50 -12.62 -6.09
N TYR A 113 8.55 -13.76 -6.76
CA TYR A 113 7.46 -14.75 -6.76
C TYR A 113 7.22 -15.39 -5.39
N ASN A 114 8.24 -15.41 -4.51
CA ASN A 114 8.20 -15.97 -3.15
C ASN A 114 7.69 -17.42 -3.09
N LEU A 115 7.95 -18.17 -4.15
CA LEU A 115 7.55 -19.57 -4.23
C LEU A 115 8.48 -20.45 -3.40
N TRP A 116 7.91 -21.42 -2.74
CA TRP A 116 8.65 -22.47 -2.06
C TRP A 116 9.15 -23.49 -3.09
N PRO A 117 10.48 -23.61 -3.32
CA PRO A 117 11.02 -24.44 -4.41
C PRO A 117 10.82 -25.95 -4.21
N HIS A 118 10.54 -26.37 -2.99
CA HIS A 118 10.28 -27.77 -2.64
C HIS A 118 8.78 -28.14 -2.70
N LEU A 119 7.90 -27.18 -2.96
CA LEU A 119 6.48 -27.41 -3.10
C LEU A 119 6.06 -27.45 -4.57
N THR A 120 5.02 -28.23 -4.87
CA THR A 120 4.37 -28.20 -6.17
C THR A 120 3.63 -26.87 -6.40
N VAL A 121 3.22 -26.59 -7.64
CA VAL A 121 2.43 -25.40 -7.97
C VAL A 121 1.15 -25.35 -7.14
N VAL A 122 0.44 -26.47 -7.03
CA VAL A 122 -0.81 -26.55 -6.26
C VAL A 122 -0.56 -26.27 -4.77
N GLN A 123 0.50 -26.84 -4.20
CA GLN A 123 0.87 -26.59 -2.81
C GLN A 123 1.22 -25.12 -2.57
N ASN A 124 1.98 -24.48 -3.48
CA ASN A 124 2.28 -23.06 -3.39
C ASN A 124 1.01 -22.18 -3.44
N LEU A 125 0.00 -22.58 -4.22
CA LEU A 125 -1.28 -21.86 -4.29
C LEU A 125 -2.15 -22.05 -3.03
N ILE A 126 -1.97 -23.16 -2.30
CA ILE A 126 -2.72 -23.41 -1.06
C ILE A 126 -2.09 -22.66 0.12
N GLU A 127 -0.76 -22.48 0.10
CA GLU A 127 -0.02 -21.74 1.16
C GLU A 127 -0.14 -20.22 1.03
N ALA A 128 -0.58 -19.71 -0.12
CA ALA A 128 -0.79 -18.29 -0.36
C ALA A 128 -2.17 -17.86 0.18
#